data_2d02279f55c877cfabd1aa8d50886778
#
_entry.id   2d02279f55c877cfabd1aa8d50886778
#
_cell.length_a   1.000
_cell.length_b   1.000
_cell.length_c   1.000
_cell.angle_alpha   90.00
_cell.angle_beta   90.00
_cell.angle_gamma   90.00
#
_symmetry.space_group_name_H-M   'P 1'
#
loop_
_entity.id
_entity.type
_entity.pdbx_description
1 polymer ?
#
loop_
_entity_poly.entity_id
_entity_poly.type
_entity_poly.pdbx_seq_one_letter_code
_entity_poly.pdbx_strand_id
1 'polypeptide(L)'
;MIFTSHVNTKDNAGMMGKWWKDIISEDSEHKNIIQEFKLNNSVVINKAQYDAFWETSLGEILLSANVKQVIITGVMTHLCCDTTARSAFVQGYEVFFTVDGTATYNESHHRAALLNLAHGFALPVSAEEVIIGFGKTN
;
A
#
# COMPACT_ATOMS: atom_id res chain seq x y z
N MET A 1 -5.82 -11.10 -4.28
CA MET A 1 -5.62 -9.71 -3.85
C MET A 1 -5.16 -9.71 -2.40
N ILE A 2 -4.31 -8.76 -2.00
CA ILE A 2 -3.84 -8.59 -0.62
C ILE A 2 -4.27 -7.21 -0.15
N PHE A 3 -4.92 -7.15 0.99
CA PHE A 3 -5.25 -5.90 1.67
C PHE A 3 -4.32 -5.70 2.86
N THR A 4 -3.93 -4.45 3.11
CA THR A 4 -3.17 -4.09 4.29
C THR A 4 -3.98 -3.12 5.15
N SER A 5 -4.03 -3.39 6.45
CA SER A 5 -4.66 -2.52 7.44
C SER A 5 -3.59 -1.97 8.39
N HIS A 6 -3.64 -0.66 8.67
CA HIS A 6 -2.71 -0.04 9.62
C HIS A 6 -3.30 -0.12 11.03
N VAL A 7 -2.55 -0.73 11.95
CA VAL A 7 -2.97 -0.87 13.36
C VAL A 7 -1.76 -0.74 14.27
N ASN A 8 -1.83 0.18 15.23
CA ASN A 8 -0.79 0.35 16.23
C ASN A 8 -1.22 -0.12 17.61
N THR A 9 -0.28 -0.69 18.33
CA THR A 9 -0.30 -0.84 19.78
C THR A 9 0.66 0.19 20.41
N LYS A 10 0.63 0.32 21.74
CA LYS A 10 1.60 1.16 22.46
C LYS A 10 3.05 0.70 22.24
N ASP A 11 3.26 -0.60 22.05
CA ASP A 11 4.58 -1.20 21.95
C ASP A 11 5.15 -1.16 20.53
N ASN A 12 4.30 -1.20 19.49
CA ASN A 12 4.73 -1.27 18.09
C ASN A 12 4.62 0.07 17.33
N ALA A 13 4.04 1.11 17.92
CA ALA A 13 3.88 2.41 17.27
C ALA A 13 5.22 3.12 16.97
N GLY A 14 6.26 2.86 17.78
CA GLY A 14 7.59 3.42 17.57
C GLY A 14 7.59 4.95 17.40
N MET A 15 8.21 5.44 16.34
CA MET A 15 8.24 6.88 16.03
C MET A 15 6.87 7.42 15.60
N MET A 16 5.97 6.61 15.09
CA MET A 16 4.62 7.06 14.73
C MET A 16 3.86 7.59 15.95
N GLY A 17 4.00 6.93 17.11
CA GLY A 17 3.38 7.39 18.35
C GLY A 17 3.96 8.70 18.91
N LYS A 18 5.13 9.14 18.41
CA LYS A 18 5.73 10.45 18.74
C LYS A 18 5.43 11.50 17.69
N TRP A 19 5.29 11.09 16.43
CA TRP A 19 5.11 11.96 15.28
C TRP A 19 3.65 12.39 15.10
N TRP A 20 2.73 11.43 15.25
CA TRP A 20 1.30 11.65 15.07
C TRP A 20 0.61 11.83 16.42
N LYS A 21 -0.24 12.85 16.50
CA LYS A 21 -1.06 13.10 17.71
C LYS A 21 -2.02 11.94 17.97
N ASP A 22 -2.61 11.41 16.90
CA ASP A 22 -3.57 10.33 16.94
C ASP A 22 -3.07 9.18 16.05
N ILE A 23 -2.90 8.00 16.65
CA ILE A 23 -2.55 6.76 15.94
C ILE A 23 -3.79 5.88 15.78
N ILE A 24 -3.80 5.05 14.75
CA ILE A 24 -4.87 4.07 14.55
C ILE A 24 -4.61 2.88 15.48
N SER A 25 -5.31 2.86 16.62
CA SER A 25 -5.19 1.80 17.63
C SER A 25 -6.08 0.60 17.31
N GLU A 26 -5.88 -0.49 18.06
CA GLU A 26 -6.71 -1.70 17.96
C GLU A 26 -8.20 -1.45 18.22
N ASP A 27 -8.54 -0.45 19.01
CA ASP A 27 -9.93 -0.06 19.30
C ASP A 27 -10.51 0.94 18.29
N SER A 28 -9.71 1.44 17.36
CA SER A 28 -10.14 2.42 16.36
C SER A 28 -11.00 1.77 15.27
N GLU A 29 -12.12 2.40 14.93
CA GLU A 29 -12.94 2.00 13.78
C GLU A 29 -12.19 2.20 12.45
N HIS A 30 -11.23 3.13 12.41
CA HIS A 30 -10.44 3.44 11.21
C HIS A 30 -9.43 2.36 10.82
N LYS A 31 -9.23 1.34 11.66
CA LYS A 31 -8.42 0.17 11.29
C LYS A 31 -9.11 -0.74 10.27
N ASN A 32 -10.44 -0.68 10.20
CA ASN A 32 -11.20 -1.60 9.38
C ASN A 32 -11.11 -1.21 7.90
N ILE A 33 -10.97 -2.23 7.06
CA ILE A 33 -11.12 -2.06 5.61
C ILE A 33 -12.59 -1.74 5.34
N ILE A 34 -12.86 -0.74 4.51
CA ILE A 34 -14.21 -0.30 4.20
C ILE A 34 -15.04 -1.44 3.59
N GLN A 35 -16.33 -1.49 3.92
CA GLN A 35 -17.21 -2.61 3.57
C GLN A 35 -17.46 -2.76 2.06
N GLU A 36 -17.24 -1.70 1.30
CA GLU A 36 -17.35 -1.66 -0.15
C GLU A 36 -16.34 -2.60 -0.83
N PHE A 37 -15.21 -2.85 -0.18
CA PHE A 37 -14.25 -3.86 -0.64
C PHE A 37 -14.72 -5.25 -0.21
N LYS A 38 -15.15 -6.03 -1.20
CA LYS A 38 -15.51 -7.44 -0.98
C LYS A 38 -14.22 -8.25 -0.75
N LEU A 39 -13.96 -8.61 0.50
CA LEU A 39 -12.74 -9.33 0.90
C LEU A 39 -12.76 -10.84 0.54
N ASN A 40 -13.66 -11.29 -0.33
CA ASN A 40 -13.84 -12.69 -0.68
C ASN A 40 -12.50 -13.37 -1.05
N ASN A 41 -12.07 -14.32 -0.22
CA ASN A 41 -10.81 -15.06 -0.38
C ASN A 41 -9.54 -14.18 -0.46
N SER A 42 -9.60 -12.93 0.01
CA SER A 42 -8.45 -12.04 0.05
C SER A 42 -7.65 -12.24 1.34
N VAL A 43 -6.35 -12.06 1.24
CA VAL A 43 -5.47 -12.00 2.42
C VAL A 43 -5.54 -10.60 3.00
N VAL A 44 -5.71 -10.50 4.32
CA VAL A 44 -5.63 -9.22 5.05
C VAL A 44 -4.41 -9.27 5.97
N ILE A 45 -3.53 -8.28 5.85
CA ILE A 45 -2.30 -8.17 6.63
C ILE A 45 -2.38 -6.90 7.50
N ASN A 46 -2.27 -7.05 8.81
CA ASN A 46 -2.09 -5.91 9.71
C ASN A 46 -0.63 -5.47 9.71
N LYS A 47 -0.40 -4.17 9.68
CA LYS A 47 0.92 -3.58 9.73
C LYS A 47 0.97 -2.39 10.69
N ALA A 48 2.09 -2.18 11.33
CA ALA A 48 2.28 -1.12 12.32
C ALA A 48 3.08 0.08 11.78
N GLN A 49 3.64 -0.04 10.58
CA GLN A 49 4.44 1.01 9.92
C GLN A 49 3.90 1.35 8.53
N TYR A 50 4.45 2.37 7.88
CA TYR A 50 4.05 2.74 6.51
C TYR A 50 4.32 1.62 5.53
N ASP A 51 5.49 1.00 5.62
CA ASP A 51 5.89 -0.10 4.75
C ASP A 51 5.07 -1.37 5.06
N ALA A 52 4.43 -1.90 4.04
CA ALA A 52 3.66 -3.14 4.16
C ALA A 52 4.55 -4.40 4.25
N PHE A 53 5.83 -4.30 3.94
CA PHE A 53 6.79 -5.40 4.08
C PHE A 53 7.43 -5.44 5.48
N TRP A 54 7.42 -4.32 6.22
CA TRP A 54 8.07 -4.23 7.51
C TRP A 54 7.34 -5.05 8.58
N GLU A 55 8.03 -6.06 9.11
CA GLU A 55 7.51 -6.96 10.17
C GLU A 55 6.15 -7.58 9.83
N THR A 56 5.94 -7.96 8.56
CA THR A 56 4.73 -8.63 8.08
C THR A 56 5.07 -9.86 7.24
N SER A 57 4.06 -10.66 6.95
CA SER A 57 4.18 -11.82 6.05
C SER A 57 4.10 -11.48 4.56
N LEU A 58 4.01 -10.20 4.17
CA LEU A 58 3.78 -9.82 2.77
C LEU A 58 4.86 -10.37 1.84
N GLY A 59 6.13 -10.19 2.20
CA GLY A 59 7.25 -10.67 1.38
C GLY A 59 7.23 -12.18 1.15
N GLU A 60 6.95 -12.96 2.21
CA GLU A 60 6.85 -14.42 2.14
C GLU A 60 5.69 -14.87 1.25
N ILE A 61 4.53 -14.21 1.37
CA ILE A 61 3.34 -14.50 0.56
C ILE A 61 3.63 -14.24 -0.93
N LEU A 62 4.23 -13.08 -1.26
CA LEU A 62 4.54 -12.74 -2.64
C LEU A 62 5.60 -13.68 -3.24
N LEU A 63 6.63 -14.03 -2.45
CA LEU A 63 7.68 -14.94 -2.87
C LEU A 63 7.13 -16.35 -3.13
N SER A 64 6.32 -16.89 -2.20
CA SER A 64 5.73 -18.23 -2.34
C SER A 64 4.77 -18.34 -3.54
N ALA A 65 4.11 -17.24 -3.88
CA ALA A 65 3.25 -17.13 -5.06
C ALA A 65 4.02 -16.81 -6.36
N ASN A 66 5.36 -16.73 -6.31
CA ASN A 66 6.22 -16.38 -7.44
C ASN A 66 5.81 -15.05 -8.13
N VAL A 67 5.31 -14.08 -7.37
CA VAL A 67 4.92 -12.77 -7.87
C VAL A 67 6.16 -12.01 -8.35
N LYS A 68 6.04 -11.34 -9.48
CA LYS A 68 7.10 -10.49 -10.06
C LYS A 68 6.67 -9.03 -10.17
N GLN A 69 5.39 -8.80 -10.27
CA GLN A 69 4.79 -7.50 -10.47
C GLN A 69 3.82 -7.19 -9.33
N VAL A 70 3.84 -5.97 -8.83
CA VAL A 70 2.90 -5.51 -7.82
C VAL A 70 2.21 -4.24 -8.28
N ILE A 71 0.92 -4.15 -8.00
CA ILE A 71 0.12 -2.96 -8.27
C ILE A 71 -0.25 -2.36 -6.92
N ILE A 72 0.15 -1.10 -6.70
CA ILE A 72 -0.10 -0.37 -5.46
C ILE A 72 -1.32 0.53 -5.64
N THR A 73 -2.27 0.39 -4.72
CA THR A 73 -3.49 1.20 -4.65
C THR A 73 -3.86 1.46 -3.19
N GLY A 74 -4.68 2.47 -2.94
CA GLY A 74 -5.21 2.78 -1.60
C GLY A 74 -4.76 4.11 -1.02
N VAL A 75 -4.57 4.17 0.29
CA VAL A 75 -4.25 5.39 1.05
C VAL A 75 -3.17 5.12 2.09
N MET A 76 -2.34 6.11 2.45
CA MET A 76 -2.20 7.44 1.84
C MET A 76 -1.12 7.40 0.77
N THR A 77 -1.34 8.07 -0.37
CA THR A 77 -0.41 8.09 -1.51
C THR A 77 1.04 8.32 -1.10
N HIS A 78 1.30 9.40 -0.34
CA HIS A 78 2.66 9.86 0.03
C HIS A 78 3.22 9.21 1.29
N LEU A 79 2.51 8.30 1.93
CA LEU A 79 2.92 7.59 3.13
C LEU A 79 2.97 6.08 2.88
N CYS A 80 1.91 5.35 3.22
CA CYS A 80 1.90 3.89 3.13
C CYS A 80 2.13 3.39 1.69
N CYS A 81 1.46 4.00 0.71
CA CYS A 81 1.59 3.57 -0.69
C CYS A 81 2.99 3.85 -1.24
N ASP A 82 3.51 5.08 -1.05
CA ASP A 82 4.85 5.47 -1.50
C ASP A 82 5.94 4.62 -0.83
N THR A 83 5.89 4.48 0.51
CA THR A 83 6.88 3.69 1.25
C THR A 83 6.87 2.23 0.82
N THR A 84 5.69 1.63 0.68
CA THR A 84 5.56 0.23 0.23
C THR A 84 6.04 0.05 -1.22
N ALA A 85 5.77 1.01 -2.11
CA ALA A 85 6.24 0.97 -3.49
C ALA A 85 7.77 0.96 -3.58
N ARG A 86 8.44 1.83 -2.80
CA ARG A 86 9.91 1.86 -2.72
C ARG A 86 10.49 0.57 -2.16
N SER A 87 9.88 0.03 -1.12
CA SER A 87 10.29 -1.24 -0.52
C SER A 87 10.14 -2.39 -1.52
N ALA A 88 9.03 -2.43 -2.24
CA ALA A 88 8.81 -3.42 -3.31
C ALA A 88 9.88 -3.33 -4.41
N PHE A 89 10.17 -2.12 -4.89
CA PHE A 89 11.21 -1.89 -5.90
C PHE A 89 12.58 -2.38 -5.43
N VAL A 90 12.98 -2.04 -4.20
CA VAL A 90 14.27 -2.47 -3.61
C VAL A 90 14.35 -3.99 -3.49
N GLN A 91 13.23 -4.66 -3.26
CA GLN A 91 13.12 -6.13 -3.22
C GLN A 91 13.05 -6.79 -4.60
N GLY A 92 13.09 -6.01 -5.69
CA GLY A 92 13.18 -6.51 -7.07
C GLY A 92 11.83 -6.75 -7.74
N TYR A 93 10.73 -6.24 -7.20
CA TYR A 93 9.45 -6.26 -7.88
C TYR A 93 9.35 -5.17 -8.94
N GLU A 94 8.71 -5.45 -10.05
CA GLU A 94 8.23 -4.44 -10.99
C GLU A 94 6.98 -3.79 -10.39
N VAL A 95 7.04 -2.48 -10.14
CA VAL A 95 6.02 -1.75 -9.38
C VAL A 95 5.17 -0.90 -10.30
N PHE A 96 3.86 -1.15 -10.30
CA PHE A 96 2.86 -0.29 -10.92
C PHE A 96 2.14 0.49 -9.82
N PHE A 97 2.01 1.80 -10.01
CA PHE A 97 1.42 2.69 -9.01
C PHE A 97 0.21 3.42 -9.59
N THR A 98 -0.98 3.19 -9.03
CA THR A 98 -2.21 3.76 -9.59
C THR A 98 -2.34 5.23 -9.24
N VAL A 99 -2.41 6.07 -10.26
CA VAL A 99 -2.49 7.55 -10.08
C VAL A 99 -3.86 8.00 -9.58
N ASP A 100 -4.92 7.34 -10.01
CA ASP A 100 -6.32 7.56 -9.65
C ASP A 100 -6.87 6.52 -8.67
N GLY A 101 -6.13 5.45 -8.43
CA GLY A 101 -6.43 4.43 -7.43
C GLY A 101 -5.76 4.68 -6.08
N THR A 102 -5.06 5.80 -5.91
CA THR A 102 -4.48 6.22 -4.62
C THR A 102 -4.98 7.62 -4.24
N ALA A 103 -5.08 7.89 -2.94
CA ALA A 103 -5.52 9.18 -2.43
C ALA A 103 -4.73 9.61 -1.19
N THR A 104 -4.74 10.92 -0.91
CA THR A 104 -4.11 11.50 0.27
C THR A 104 -4.74 12.85 0.64
N TYR A 105 -4.20 13.54 1.67
CA TYR A 105 -4.75 14.74 2.27
C TYR A 105 -4.99 15.90 1.30
N ASN A 106 -4.09 16.08 0.33
CA ASN A 106 -4.19 17.16 -0.64
C ASN A 106 -3.41 16.85 -1.92
N GLU A 107 -3.68 17.63 -2.96
CA GLU A 107 -3.08 17.47 -4.27
C GLU A 107 -1.54 17.63 -4.26
N SER A 108 -1.01 18.54 -3.44
CA SER A 108 0.44 18.78 -3.38
C SER A 108 1.21 17.55 -2.91
N HIS A 109 0.75 16.87 -1.86
CA HIS A 109 1.33 15.61 -1.40
C HIS A 109 1.17 14.50 -2.44
N HIS A 110 -0.01 14.43 -3.07
CA HIS A 110 -0.28 13.43 -4.11
C HIS A 110 0.71 13.57 -5.27
N ARG A 111 0.78 14.77 -5.86
CA ARG A 111 1.67 15.04 -6.99
C ARG A 111 3.14 14.85 -6.67
N ALA A 112 3.59 15.29 -5.48
CA ALA A 112 4.97 15.12 -5.04
C ALA A 112 5.37 13.64 -4.97
N ALA A 113 4.49 12.79 -4.39
CA ALA A 113 4.72 11.36 -4.34
C ALA A 113 4.78 10.73 -5.73
N LEU A 114 3.81 11.04 -6.60
CA LEU A 114 3.76 10.52 -7.97
C LEU A 114 5.00 10.90 -8.78
N LEU A 115 5.46 12.16 -8.71
CA LEU A 115 6.66 12.63 -9.40
C LEU A 115 7.90 11.85 -8.95
N ASN A 116 8.07 11.67 -7.64
CA ASN A 116 9.22 10.95 -7.10
C ASN A 116 9.19 9.46 -7.46
N LEU A 117 8.03 8.82 -7.34
CA LEU A 117 7.87 7.41 -7.68
C LEU A 117 8.11 7.15 -9.17
N ALA A 118 7.53 7.97 -10.03
CA ALA A 118 7.68 7.86 -11.49
C ALA A 118 9.14 8.03 -11.94
N HIS A 119 9.93 8.82 -11.21
CA HIS A 119 11.33 9.04 -11.56
C HIS A 119 12.21 7.82 -11.34
N GLY A 120 11.94 7.00 -10.32
CA GLY A 120 12.91 5.97 -9.96
C GLY A 120 12.40 4.69 -9.30
N PHE A 121 11.08 4.53 -9.09
CA PHE A 121 10.58 3.41 -8.30
C PHE A 121 9.38 2.67 -8.88
N ALA A 122 8.53 3.34 -9.64
CA ALA A 122 7.28 2.75 -10.10
C ALA A 122 6.83 3.29 -11.45
N LEU A 123 6.11 2.49 -12.20
CA LEU A 123 5.42 2.93 -13.40
C LEU A 123 4.03 3.47 -13.01
N PRO A 124 3.75 4.76 -13.22
CA PRO A 124 2.41 5.31 -13.02
C PRO A 124 1.43 4.73 -14.02
N VAL A 125 0.29 4.27 -13.54
CA VAL A 125 -0.79 3.71 -14.36
C VAL A 125 -2.15 4.21 -13.87
N SER A 126 -3.15 4.28 -14.74
CA SER A 126 -4.53 4.50 -14.34
C SER A 126 -5.20 3.19 -13.91
N ALA A 127 -6.28 3.29 -13.13
CA ALA A 127 -7.10 2.13 -12.78
C ALA A 127 -7.68 1.45 -14.05
N GLU A 128 -8.01 2.24 -15.08
CA GLU A 128 -8.49 1.73 -16.36
C GLU A 128 -7.43 0.87 -17.07
N GLU A 129 -6.18 1.33 -17.12
CA GLU A 129 -5.07 0.56 -17.71
C GLU A 129 -4.85 -0.77 -16.98
N VAL A 130 -4.94 -0.76 -15.65
CA VAL A 130 -4.88 -1.97 -14.83
C VAL A 130 -6.00 -2.95 -15.19
N ILE A 131 -7.25 -2.48 -15.26
CA ILE A 131 -8.42 -3.30 -15.61
C ILE A 131 -8.27 -3.90 -17.02
N ILE A 132 -7.85 -3.09 -18.00
CA ILE A 132 -7.61 -3.56 -19.37
C ILE A 132 -6.46 -4.58 -19.40
N GLY A 133 -5.41 -4.37 -18.62
CA GLY A 133 -4.29 -5.30 -18.49
C GLY A 133 -4.73 -6.69 -18.02
N PHE A 134 -5.56 -6.75 -16.98
CA PHE A 134 -6.12 -8.02 -16.49
C PHE A 134 -7.09 -8.68 -17.50
N GLY A 135 -7.85 -7.91 -18.27
CA GLY A 135 -8.78 -8.44 -19.27
C GLY A 135 -8.12 -9.07 -20.50
N LYS A 136 -6.83 -8.80 -20.75
CA LYS A 136 -6.07 -9.37 -21.88
C LYS A 136 -5.37 -10.69 -21.54
N THR A 137 -5.46 -11.15 -20.30
CA THR A 137 -4.74 -12.34 -19.81
C THR A 137 -5.61 -13.61 -19.81
N ASN A 138 -6.79 -13.59 -20.46
CA ASN A 138 -7.69 -14.75 -20.63
C ASN A 138 -7.58 -15.36 -22.02
#